data_4dab21adc79247fab4dee5739e661025
#
_entry.id   4dab21adc79247fab4dee5739e661025
#
_cell.length_a   1.000
_cell.length_b   1.000
_cell.length_c   1.000
_cell.angle_alpha   90.00
_cell.angle_beta   90.00
_cell.angle_gamma   90.00
#
_symmetry.space_group_name_H-M   'P 1'
#
loop_
_entity.id
_entity.type
_entity.pdbx_description
1 polymer ?
#
loop_
_entity_poly.entity_id
_entity_poly.type
_entity_poly.pdbx_seq_one_letter_code
_entity_poly.pdbx_strand_id
1 'polypeptide(L)'
;PKDYSPEEILNLPEQIAKEQGVRIVVCIDEFQQIGEFTDSLTVQKRLRGTWQHHQNVSYCFFGSKKHLMENIFQSRRMPFYQFGEMLHLECIPTEYWVPFICSRFEKYGKHISKEYATRICEMVKNYSSYVQQLAWNVMAETEKEVDEECLQNGINTLLQQCSGLFIQQTEG
;
A
#
# COMPACT_ATOMS: atom_id res chain seq x y z
N PRO A 1 24.44 0.75 28.42
CA PRO A 1 23.22 0.40 27.74
C PRO A 1 22.88 -1.03 28.08
N LYS A 2 21.62 -1.34 28.41
CA LYS A 2 21.20 -2.70 28.67
C LYS A 2 21.06 -3.38 27.31
N ASP A 3 21.87 -4.40 27.03
CA ASP A 3 21.74 -5.18 25.80
C ASP A 3 20.56 -6.13 25.97
N TYR A 4 19.51 -5.90 25.18
CA TYR A 4 18.33 -6.80 25.15
C TYR A 4 18.58 -7.94 24.17
N SER A 5 18.22 -9.14 24.56
CA SER A 5 18.21 -10.27 23.63
C SER A 5 17.14 -10.10 22.55
N PRO A 6 17.30 -10.71 21.38
CA PRO A 6 16.26 -10.68 20.34
C PRO A 6 14.89 -11.17 20.84
N GLU A 7 14.86 -12.15 21.70
CA GLU A 7 13.65 -12.71 22.31
C GLU A 7 12.96 -11.67 23.23
N GLU A 8 13.73 -10.91 24.01
CA GLU A 8 13.16 -9.83 24.85
C GLU A 8 12.53 -8.75 24.00
N ILE A 9 13.19 -8.35 22.90
CA ILE A 9 12.66 -7.34 21.98
C ILE A 9 11.36 -7.83 21.32
N LEU A 10 11.33 -9.06 20.83
CA LEU A 10 10.16 -9.63 20.18
C LEU A 10 8.96 -9.80 21.12
N ASN A 11 9.21 -10.03 22.41
CA ASN A 11 8.16 -10.17 23.43
C ASN A 11 7.72 -8.83 24.04
N LEU A 12 8.42 -7.74 23.77
CA LEU A 12 8.14 -6.42 24.35
C LEU A 12 6.68 -5.95 24.16
N PRO A 13 6.06 -6.09 22.96
CA PRO A 13 4.67 -5.67 22.78
C PRO A 13 3.70 -6.45 23.68
N GLU A 14 3.90 -7.75 23.86
CA GLU A 14 3.06 -8.59 24.71
C GLU A 14 3.26 -8.25 26.21
N GLN A 15 4.49 -7.93 26.62
CA GLN A 15 4.78 -7.50 27.98
C GLN A 15 4.07 -6.18 28.29
N ILE A 16 4.21 -5.18 27.41
CA ILE A 16 3.54 -3.88 27.56
C ILE A 16 2.03 -4.05 27.62
N ALA A 17 1.48 -4.87 26.70
CA ALA A 17 0.03 -5.14 26.66
C ALA A 17 -0.48 -5.71 27.98
N LYS A 18 0.24 -6.68 28.58
CA LYS A 18 -0.09 -7.28 29.86
C LYS A 18 0.04 -6.31 31.03
N GLU A 19 1.16 -5.58 31.08
CA GLU A 19 1.42 -4.62 32.18
C GLU A 19 0.39 -3.49 32.21
N GLN A 20 -0.06 -3.03 31.02
CA GLN A 20 -1.02 -1.93 30.92
C GLN A 20 -2.47 -2.39 30.83
N GLY A 21 -2.74 -3.70 30.72
CA GLY A 21 -4.09 -4.23 30.56
C GLY A 21 -4.77 -3.83 29.24
N VAL A 22 -3.99 -3.64 28.16
CA VAL A 22 -4.49 -3.18 26.86
C VAL A 22 -4.23 -4.24 25.78
N ARG A 23 -4.93 -4.09 24.65
CA ARG A 23 -4.61 -4.82 23.41
C ARG A 23 -3.77 -3.93 22.51
N ILE A 24 -2.73 -4.52 21.91
CA ILE A 24 -1.82 -3.84 20.96
C ILE A 24 -2.00 -4.43 19.58
N VAL A 25 -2.01 -3.57 18.56
CA VAL A 25 -1.90 -3.99 17.16
C VAL A 25 -0.54 -3.54 16.65
N VAL A 26 0.27 -4.51 16.22
CA VAL A 26 1.56 -4.26 15.57
C VAL A 26 1.37 -4.34 14.07
N CYS A 27 1.59 -3.21 13.40
CA CYS A 27 1.50 -3.09 11.94
C CYS A 27 2.90 -3.10 11.35
N ILE A 28 3.17 -4.00 10.39
CA ILE A 28 4.48 -4.11 9.72
C ILE A 28 4.27 -3.96 8.23
N ASP A 29 4.82 -2.86 7.69
CA ASP A 29 4.80 -2.54 6.27
C ASP A 29 5.90 -3.27 5.50
N GLU A 30 5.66 -3.51 4.21
CA GLU A 30 6.58 -4.19 3.28
C GLU A 30 7.11 -5.52 3.85
N PHE A 31 6.24 -6.27 4.52
CA PHE A 31 6.62 -7.50 5.25
C PHE A 31 7.30 -8.54 4.36
N GLN A 32 7.06 -8.53 3.05
CA GLN A 32 7.75 -9.43 2.12
C GLN A 32 9.28 -9.25 2.09
N GLN A 33 9.79 -8.09 2.54
CA GLN A 33 11.25 -7.86 2.62
C GLN A 33 11.95 -8.83 3.59
N ILE A 34 11.19 -9.47 4.48
CA ILE A 34 11.75 -10.53 5.33
C ILE A 34 12.35 -11.69 4.51
N GLY A 35 11.90 -11.87 3.27
CA GLY A 35 12.44 -12.85 2.33
C GLY A 35 13.83 -12.50 1.80
N GLU A 36 14.26 -11.23 1.92
CA GLU A 36 15.54 -10.72 1.42
C GLU A 36 16.69 -10.87 2.44
N PHE A 37 16.39 -11.23 3.68
CA PHE A 37 17.42 -11.46 4.71
C PHE A 37 18.28 -12.67 4.38
N THR A 38 19.58 -12.59 4.64
CA THR A 38 20.56 -13.65 4.37
C THR A 38 20.16 -15.00 5.00
N ASP A 39 19.54 -14.98 6.18
CA ASP A 39 19.01 -16.19 6.85
C ASP A 39 17.49 -16.03 7.10
N SER A 40 16.78 -15.74 6.05
CA SER A 40 15.34 -15.45 6.04
C SER A 40 14.51 -16.50 6.77
N LEU A 41 14.79 -17.79 6.53
CA LEU A 41 14.02 -18.88 7.16
C LEU A 41 14.21 -18.93 8.67
N THR A 42 15.41 -18.73 9.18
CA THR A 42 15.67 -18.71 10.62
C THR A 42 15.01 -17.50 11.28
N VAL A 43 15.11 -16.34 10.64
CA VAL A 43 14.42 -15.12 11.11
C VAL A 43 12.90 -15.36 11.18
N GLN A 44 12.30 -15.85 10.11
CA GLN A 44 10.87 -16.17 10.07
C GLN A 44 10.45 -17.20 11.14
N LYS A 45 11.21 -18.25 11.34
CA LYS A 45 10.94 -19.25 12.39
C LYS A 45 10.96 -18.62 13.79
N ARG A 46 11.92 -17.75 14.06
CA ARG A 46 12.04 -17.05 15.35
C ARG A 46 10.85 -16.11 15.57
N LEU A 47 10.52 -15.30 14.60
CA LEU A 47 9.37 -14.38 14.66
C LEU A 47 8.07 -15.14 14.91
N ARG A 48 7.78 -16.14 14.08
CA ARG A 48 6.58 -16.97 14.25
C ARG A 48 6.57 -17.69 15.58
N GLY A 49 7.70 -18.28 15.97
CA GLY A 49 7.82 -19.02 17.24
C GLY A 49 7.49 -18.17 18.45
N THR A 50 7.83 -16.86 18.41
CA THR A 50 7.49 -15.91 19.47
C THR A 50 6.05 -15.44 19.35
N TRP A 51 5.68 -14.87 18.21
CA TRP A 51 4.41 -14.17 18.02
C TRP A 51 3.15 -15.04 18.12
N GLN A 52 3.25 -16.33 17.77
CA GLN A 52 2.12 -17.25 17.89
C GLN A 52 1.65 -17.46 19.33
N HIS A 53 2.44 -17.10 20.33
CA HIS A 53 2.11 -17.23 21.76
C HIS A 53 1.56 -15.95 22.36
N HIS A 54 1.55 -14.84 21.63
CA HIS A 54 1.00 -13.57 22.07
C HIS A 54 -0.52 -13.64 22.13
N GLN A 55 -1.11 -13.23 23.24
CA GLN A 55 -2.56 -13.26 23.47
C GLN A 55 -3.18 -11.86 23.46
N ASN A 56 -2.37 -10.84 23.74
CA ASN A 56 -2.81 -9.44 23.84
C ASN A 56 -2.32 -8.59 22.67
N VAL A 57 -1.58 -9.19 21.73
CA VAL A 57 -1.06 -8.54 20.54
C VAL A 57 -1.65 -9.16 19.28
N SER A 58 -2.16 -8.33 18.39
CA SER A 58 -2.55 -8.71 17.03
C SER A 58 -1.52 -8.18 16.05
N TYR A 59 -1.22 -8.94 15.01
CA TYR A 59 -0.26 -8.56 13.98
C TYR A 59 -0.99 -8.28 12.67
N CYS A 60 -0.65 -7.16 12.03
CA CYS A 60 -1.12 -6.78 10.71
C CYS A 60 0.09 -6.63 9.79
N PHE A 61 0.23 -7.53 8.82
CA PHE A 61 1.31 -7.52 7.84
C PHE A 61 0.76 -7.03 6.51
N PHE A 62 1.41 -6.07 5.89
CA PHE A 62 1.03 -5.62 4.57
C PHE A 62 2.26 -5.41 3.69
N GLY A 63 2.04 -5.46 2.38
CA GLY A 63 3.09 -5.34 1.40
C GLY A 63 2.54 -5.24 -0.01
N SER A 64 3.31 -4.60 -0.88
CA SER A 64 2.92 -4.30 -2.25
C SER A 64 3.15 -5.45 -3.23
N LYS A 65 4.04 -6.39 -2.91
CA LYS A 65 4.41 -7.52 -3.78
C LYS A 65 3.57 -8.76 -3.46
N LYS A 66 2.37 -8.84 -4.04
CA LYS A 66 1.37 -9.89 -3.79
C LYS A 66 1.96 -11.31 -3.80
N HIS A 67 2.70 -11.68 -4.86
CA HIS A 67 3.27 -13.03 -5.02
C HIS A 67 4.29 -13.38 -3.92
N LEU A 68 5.03 -12.41 -3.38
CA LEU A 68 5.95 -12.64 -2.27
C LEU A 68 5.20 -12.84 -0.96
N MET A 69 4.14 -12.05 -0.71
CA MET A 69 3.26 -12.25 0.44
C MET A 69 2.59 -13.61 0.39
N GLU A 70 2.03 -14.01 -0.75
CA GLU A 70 1.45 -15.34 -0.95
C GLU A 70 2.46 -16.45 -0.68
N ASN A 71 3.69 -16.32 -1.14
CA ASN A 71 4.73 -17.29 -0.86
C ASN A 71 4.99 -17.45 0.65
N ILE A 72 5.08 -16.34 1.39
CA ILE A 72 5.32 -16.35 2.84
C ILE A 72 4.16 -17.02 3.62
N PHE A 73 2.91 -16.70 3.28
CA PHE A 73 1.74 -17.09 4.09
C PHE A 73 0.98 -18.30 3.56
N GLN A 74 1.11 -18.66 2.28
CA GLN A 74 0.37 -19.78 1.67
C GLN A 74 1.25 -20.99 1.32
N SER A 75 2.58 -20.83 1.24
CA SER A 75 3.47 -21.94 0.97
C SER A 75 3.68 -22.80 2.22
N ARG A 76 3.38 -24.09 2.12
CA ARG A 76 3.54 -25.07 3.22
C ARG A 76 4.97 -25.21 3.76
N ARG A 77 5.96 -24.76 2.98
CA ARG A 77 7.38 -24.82 3.35
C ARG A 77 7.82 -23.60 4.17
N MET A 78 7.00 -22.56 4.23
CA MET A 78 7.35 -21.30 4.89
C MET A 78 6.88 -21.28 6.35
N PRO A 79 7.65 -20.68 7.25
CA PRO A 79 7.30 -20.62 8.67
C PRO A 79 5.95 -19.94 8.94
N PHE A 80 5.57 -18.92 8.17
CA PHE A 80 4.31 -18.21 8.34
C PHE A 80 3.10 -18.87 7.66
N TYR A 81 3.26 -20.11 7.16
CA TYR A 81 2.14 -20.82 6.57
C TYR A 81 0.93 -20.86 7.52
N GLN A 82 -0.21 -20.39 7.03
CA GLN A 82 -1.46 -20.29 7.79
C GLN A 82 -1.34 -19.56 9.15
N PHE A 83 -0.48 -18.56 9.25
CA PHE A 83 -0.34 -17.78 10.48
C PHE A 83 -1.50 -16.79 10.69
N GLY A 84 -2.19 -16.37 9.64
CA GLY A 84 -3.31 -15.45 9.67
C GLY A 84 -4.13 -15.52 8.40
N GLU A 85 -5.17 -14.70 8.33
CA GLU A 85 -5.99 -14.52 7.14
C GLU A 85 -5.31 -13.56 6.17
N MET A 86 -5.42 -13.86 4.87
CA MET A 86 -4.90 -13.00 3.82
C MET A 86 -6.05 -12.23 3.17
N LEU A 87 -5.93 -10.90 3.20
CA LEU A 87 -6.83 -9.97 2.53
C LEU A 87 -6.14 -9.42 1.28
N HIS A 88 -6.77 -9.62 0.12
CA HIS A 88 -6.34 -9.00 -1.12
C HIS A 88 -7.12 -7.71 -1.32
N LEU A 89 -6.41 -6.58 -1.37
CA LEU A 89 -7.00 -5.30 -1.74
C LEU A 89 -6.95 -5.16 -3.25
N GLU A 90 -8.12 -5.10 -3.86
CA GLU A 90 -8.27 -4.84 -5.29
C GLU A 90 -8.25 -3.32 -5.56
N CYS A 91 -8.14 -2.96 -6.84
CA CYS A 91 -8.28 -1.57 -7.25
C CYS A 91 -9.66 -1.04 -6.86
N ILE A 92 -9.74 0.22 -6.44
CA ILE A 92 -11.00 0.89 -6.14
C ILE A 92 -11.80 0.99 -7.44
N PRO A 93 -13.07 0.50 -7.48
CA PRO A 93 -13.91 0.59 -8.66
C PRO A 93 -14.18 2.03 -9.11
N THR A 94 -14.35 2.24 -10.42
CA THR A 94 -14.62 3.55 -11.03
C THR A 94 -15.83 4.25 -10.41
N GLU A 95 -16.86 3.50 -10.00
CA GLU A 95 -18.07 4.04 -9.37
C GLU A 95 -17.81 4.80 -8.06
N TYR A 96 -16.74 4.47 -7.34
CA TYR A 96 -16.32 5.18 -6.13
C TYR A 96 -15.34 6.33 -6.46
N TRP A 97 -14.53 6.17 -7.51
CA TRP A 97 -13.61 7.21 -7.93
C TRP A 97 -14.31 8.43 -8.52
N VAL A 98 -15.32 8.23 -9.39
CA VAL A 98 -15.98 9.32 -10.10
C VAL A 98 -16.55 10.37 -9.14
N PRO A 99 -17.41 10.03 -8.15
CA PRO A 99 -17.91 11.04 -7.22
C PRO A 99 -16.79 11.69 -6.37
N PHE A 100 -15.75 10.93 -6.02
CA PHE A 100 -14.60 11.48 -5.31
C PHE A 100 -13.87 12.54 -6.15
N ILE A 101 -13.56 12.24 -7.41
CA ILE A 101 -12.89 13.17 -8.32
C ILE A 101 -13.74 14.44 -8.51
N CYS A 102 -15.04 14.30 -8.82
CA CYS A 102 -15.96 15.44 -8.98
C CYS A 102 -15.95 16.31 -7.73
N SER A 103 -16.08 15.73 -6.55
CA SER A 103 -16.08 16.49 -5.28
C SER A 103 -14.78 17.24 -5.03
N ARG A 104 -13.64 16.68 -5.50
CA ARG A 104 -12.35 17.35 -5.39
C ARG A 104 -12.26 18.57 -6.31
N PHE A 105 -12.71 18.45 -7.56
CA PHE A 105 -12.76 19.59 -8.49
C PHE A 105 -13.65 20.71 -7.95
N GLU A 106 -14.85 20.38 -7.47
CA GLU A 106 -15.78 21.35 -6.87
C GLU A 106 -15.15 22.09 -5.69
N LYS A 107 -14.41 21.39 -4.82
CA LYS A 107 -13.71 22.02 -3.69
C LYS A 107 -12.71 23.10 -4.11
N TYR A 108 -12.15 23.00 -5.31
CA TYR A 108 -11.23 23.97 -5.88
C TYR A 108 -11.92 24.96 -6.85
N GLY A 109 -13.26 25.00 -6.87
CA GLY A 109 -14.05 25.90 -7.70
C GLY A 109 -14.00 25.55 -9.20
N LYS A 110 -13.68 24.30 -9.53
CA LYS A 110 -13.58 23.77 -10.88
C LYS A 110 -14.64 22.70 -11.11
N HIS A 111 -14.95 22.43 -12.37
CA HIS A 111 -15.92 21.40 -12.73
C HIS A 111 -15.31 20.32 -13.63
N ILE A 112 -15.67 19.08 -13.36
CA ILE A 112 -15.36 17.94 -14.22
C ILE A 112 -16.63 17.12 -14.42
N SER A 113 -16.95 16.77 -15.66
CA SER A 113 -18.08 15.89 -15.95
C SER A 113 -17.78 14.44 -15.47
N LYS A 114 -18.85 13.69 -15.19
CA LYS A 114 -18.71 12.25 -14.85
C LYS A 114 -18.01 11.47 -15.95
N GLU A 115 -18.21 11.86 -17.21
CA GLU A 115 -17.56 11.23 -18.36
C GLU A 115 -16.05 11.39 -18.31
N TYR A 116 -15.54 12.61 -18.14
CA TYR A 116 -14.10 12.86 -18.01
C TYR A 116 -13.52 12.18 -16.76
N ALA A 117 -14.21 12.20 -15.63
CA ALA A 117 -13.76 11.51 -14.43
C ALA A 117 -13.69 9.98 -14.64
N THR A 118 -14.64 9.38 -15.38
CA THR A 118 -14.60 7.97 -15.76
C THR A 118 -13.42 7.68 -16.67
N ARG A 119 -13.18 8.49 -17.69
CA ARG A 119 -12.04 8.34 -18.60
C ARG A 119 -10.70 8.38 -17.86
N ILE A 120 -10.53 9.28 -16.89
CA ILE A 120 -9.33 9.32 -16.03
C ILE A 120 -9.10 7.95 -15.37
N CYS A 121 -10.14 7.37 -14.77
CA CYS A 121 -10.04 6.08 -14.09
C CYS A 121 -9.68 4.93 -15.03
N GLU A 122 -10.38 4.84 -16.17
CA GLU A 122 -10.20 3.77 -17.16
C GLU A 122 -8.81 3.80 -17.82
N MET A 123 -8.30 5.00 -18.15
CA MET A 123 -6.99 5.16 -18.77
C MET A 123 -5.85 4.59 -17.92
N VAL A 124 -5.96 4.72 -16.62
CA VAL A 124 -4.97 4.22 -15.66
C VAL A 124 -5.41 2.93 -14.95
N LYS A 125 -6.44 2.24 -15.49
CA LYS A 125 -6.95 0.95 -14.99
C LYS A 125 -7.23 0.95 -13.48
N ASN A 126 -7.76 2.03 -12.97
CA ASN A 126 -8.09 2.23 -11.55
C ASN A 126 -6.91 2.07 -10.57
N TYR A 127 -5.66 2.13 -11.03
CA TYR A 127 -4.53 2.20 -10.12
C TYR A 127 -4.56 3.48 -9.31
N SER A 128 -4.79 3.36 -8.00
CA SER A 128 -5.11 4.48 -7.11
C SER A 128 -4.12 5.63 -7.15
N SER A 129 -2.83 5.34 -7.22
CA SER A 129 -1.77 6.36 -7.35
C SER A 129 -1.90 7.14 -8.65
N TYR A 130 -2.09 6.44 -9.77
CA TYR A 130 -2.22 7.06 -11.09
C TYR A 130 -3.55 7.77 -11.28
N VAL A 131 -4.66 7.26 -10.71
CA VAL A 131 -5.95 7.97 -10.73
C VAL A 131 -5.82 9.34 -10.06
N GLN A 132 -5.21 9.37 -8.87
CA GLN A 132 -5.02 10.62 -8.14
C GLN A 132 -4.07 11.57 -8.86
N GLN A 133 -2.97 11.04 -9.38
CA GLN A 133 -1.96 11.85 -10.07
C GLN A 133 -2.51 12.42 -11.38
N LEU A 134 -3.21 11.62 -12.20
CA LEU A 134 -3.82 12.10 -13.43
C LEU A 134 -4.93 13.10 -13.16
N ALA A 135 -5.81 12.83 -12.18
CA ALA A 135 -6.86 13.78 -11.79
C ALA A 135 -6.28 15.11 -11.30
N TRP A 136 -5.17 15.07 -10.55
CA TRP A 136 -4.47 16.28 -10.13
C TRP A 136 -3.87 17.05 -11.30
N ASN A 137 -3.19 16.37 -12.24
CA ASN A 137 -2.60 17.00 -13.42
C ASN A 137 -3.69 17.67 -14.28
N VAL A 138 -4.82 16.95 -14.54
CA VAL A 138 -5.96 17.51 -15.26
C VAL A 138 -6.53 18.73 -14.53
N MET A 139 -6.67 18.66 -13.21
CA MET A 139 -7.15 19.80 -12.41
C MET A 139 -6.22 21.01 -12.49
N ALA A 140 -4.91 20.79 -12.55
CA ALA A 140 -3.93 21.88 -12.68
C ALA A 140 -4.07 22.63 -14.02
N GLU A 141 -4.35 21.91 -15.11
CA GLU A 141 -4.56 22.46 -16.44
C GLU A 141 -5.95 23.12 -16.63
N THR A 142 -6.89 22.83 -15.74
CA THR A 142 -8.28 23.31 -15.84
C THR A 142 -8.43 24.69 -15.20
N GLU A 143 -8.99 25.67 -15.92
CA GLU A 143 -9.37 26.96 -15.32
C GLU A 143 -10.69 26.86 -14.55
N LYS A 144 -11.78 26.47 -15.22
CA LYS A 144 -13.13 26.35 -14.65
C LYS A 144 -13.77 25.00 -14.93
N GLU A 145 -13.72 24.53 -16.16
CA GLU A 145 -14.36 23.31 -16.63
C GLU A 145 -13.37 22.47 -17.43
N VAL A 146 -13.37 21.16 -17.21
CA VAL A 146 -12.50 20.22 -17.92
C VAL A 146 -12.99 20.03 -19.34
N ASP A 147 -12.10 20.18 -20.29
CA ASP A 147 -12.27 19.87 -21.69
C ASP A 147 -11.24 18.81 -22.16
N GLU A 148 -11.26 18.52 -23.46
CA GLU A 148 -10.36 17.53 -24.05
C GLU A 148 -8.88 17.96 -23.99
N GLU A 149 -8.63 19.27 -24.10
CA GLU A 149 -7.27 19.83 -24.04
C GLU A 149 -6.69 19.67 -22.64
N CYS A 150 -7.46 20.01 -21.59
CA CYS A 150 -7.08 19.80 -20.20
C CYS A 150 -6.75 18.33 -19.90
N LEU A 151 -7.59 17.40 -20.40
CA LEU A 151 -7.35 15.96 -20.22
C LEU A 151 -6.06 15.54 -20.90
N GLN A 152 -5.86 15.95 -22.17
CA GLN A 152 -4.67 15.56 -22.94
C GLN A 152 -3.37 16.13 -22.33
N ASN A 153 -3.39 17.36 -21.86
CA ASN A 153 -2.25 17.97 -21.17
C ASN A 153 -1.92 17.26 -19.85
N GLY A 154 -2.95 16.92 -19.07
CA GLY A 154 -2.79 16.11 -17.85
C GLY A 154 -2.17 14.74 -18.10
N ILE A 155 -2.57 14.05 -19.20
CA ILE A 155 -1.99 12.78 -19.63
C ILE A 155 -0.52 12.95 -20.02
N ASN A 156 -0.20 13.95 -20.84
CA ASN A 156 1.17 14.21 -21.28
C ASN A 156 2.08 14.47 -20.07
N THR A 157 1.61 15.23 -19.09
CA THR A 157 2.33 15.48 -17.85
C THR A 157 2.56 14.19 -17.06
N LEU A 158 1.56 13.33 -16.95
CA LEU A 158 1.70 12.02 -16.28
C LEU A 158 2.75 11.16 -16.98
N LEU A 159 2.71 11.07 -18.31
CA LEU A 159 3.67 10.29 -19.10
C LEU A 159 5.11 10.81 -18.92
N GLN A 160 5.32 12.11 -18.88
CA GLN A 160 6.63 12.71 -18.61
C GLN A 160 7.13 12.36 -17.20
N GLN A 161 6.28 12.43 -16.19
CA GLN A 161 6.61 12.06 -14.82
C GLN A 161 6.98 10.58 -14.70
N CYS A 162 6.23 9.68 -15.37
CA CYS A 162 6.51 8.25 -15.38
C CYS A 162 7.79 7.91 -16.14
N SER A 163 8.07 8.55 -17.28
CA SER A 163 9.29 8.29 -18.07
C SER A 163 10.56 8.65 -17.29
N GLY A 164 10.55 9.70 -16.50
CA GLY A 164 11.65 10.06 -15.61
C GLY A 164 11.96 9.00 -14.55
N LEU A 165 10.94 8.35 -14.00
CA LEU A 165 11.08 7.26 -13.04
C LEU A 165 11.65 5.99 -13.68
N PHE A 166 11.26 5.65 -14.92
CA PHE A 166 11.81 4.50 -15.64
C PHE A 166 13.30 4.65 -15.98
N ILE A 167 13.74 5.86 -16.34
CA ILE A 167 15.16 6.12 -16.62
C ILE A 167 15.99 5.95 -15.36
N GLN A 168 15.55 6.45 -14.22
CA GLN A 168 16.27 6.30 -12.94
C GLN A 168 16.37 4.83 -12.48
N GLN A 169 15.38 3.98 -12.80
CA GLN A 169 15.39 2.55 -12.44
C GLN A 169 16.26 1.69 -13.36
N THR A 170 16.60 2.18 -14.55
CA THR A 170 17.46 1.44 -15.51
C THR A 170 18.93 1.85 -15.41
N GLU A 171 19.27 2.93 -14.73
CA GLU A 171 20.65 3.41 -14.53
C GLU A 171 21.22 3.04 -13.14
N GLY A 172 20.50 2.36 -12.27
CA GLY A 172 20.92 1.87 -10.94
C GLY A 172 21.05 0.35 -10.93
#